data_dd8ea07d0ea446f3b0001232b88751f3
#
_entry.id   dd8ea07d0ea446f3b0001232b88751f3
#
_cell.length_a   1.000
_cell.length_b   1.000
_cell.length_c   1.000
_cell.angle_alpha   90.00
_cell.angle_beta   90.00
_cell.angle_gamma   90.00
#
_symmetry.space_group_name_H-M   'P 1'
#
loop_
_entity.id
_entity.type
_entity.pdbx_description
1 polymer ?
#
loop_
_entity_poly.entity_id
_entity_poly.type
_entity_poly.pdbx_seq_one_letter_code
_entity_poly.pdbx_strand_id
1 'polypeptide(L)'
;MDETTLAYIAGFLDGDGSIFFQIVPRPDYKQKFQIRTSIGFYQDTSNVRILEWFKEQIGSGYIRHRKTGISDYTIVESKAVKKLLVLLKPYVKLKKRHAELGLEIIKRLENKKSNQDFLEICKLVDKFKDINYSKKRTITYETVIKSISP
;
A
#
# COMPACT_ATOMS: atom_id res chain seq x y z
N MET A 1 20.32 2.25 1.51
CA MET A 1 20.09 3.51 0.75
C MET A 1 20.54 4.69 1.60
N ASP A 2 21.21 5.63 0.98
CA ASP A 2 21.61 6.85 1.69
C ASP A 2 20.43 7.84 1.79
N GLU A 3 20.62 8.91 2.58
CA GLU A 3 19.57 9.88 2.84
C GLU A 3 19.10 10.60 1.57
N THR A 4 20.02 10.88 0.65
CA THR A 4 19.70 11.55 -0.61
C THR A 4 18.77 10.67 -1.48
N THR A 5 19.08 9.38 -1.56
CA THR A 5 18.25 8.42 -2.29
C THR A 5 16.87 8.30 -1.65
N LEU A 6 16.82 8.17 -0.32
CA LEU A 6 15.54 8.08 0.41
C LEU A 6 14.69 9.34 0.21
N ALA A 7 15.30 10.51 0.29
CA ALA A 7 14.60 11.78 0.07
C ALA A 7 14.04 11.88 -1.36
N TYR A 8 14.81 11.43 -2.35
CA TYR A 8 14.36 11.43 -3.74
C TYR A 8 13.17 10.50 -3.94
N ILE A 9 13.26 9.27 -3.44
CA ILE A 9 12.17 8.29 -3.54
C ILE A 9 10.92 8.81 -2.83
N ALA A 10 11.08 9.39 -1.64
CA ALA A 10 9.97 9.96 -0.88
C ALA A 10 9.28 11.11 -1.63
N GLY A 11 10.05 12.00 -2.23
CA GLY A 11 9.50 13.09 -3.03
C GLY A 11 8.76 12.60 -4.26
N PHE A 12 9.31 11.58 -4.91
CA PHE A 12 8.64 10.95 -6.06
C PHE A 12 7.34 10.27 -5.63
N LEU A 13 7.36 9.58 -4.50
CA LEU A 13 6.16 8.95 -3.94
C LEU A 13 5.08 10.00 -3.64
N ASP A 14 5.47 11.14 -3.06
CA ASP A 14 4.54 12.23 -2.79
C ASP A 14 3.88 12.78 -4.06
N GLY A 15 4.64 12.89 -5.16
CA GLY A 15 4.15 13.45 -6.41
C GLY A 15 3.43 12.44 -7.30
N ASP A 16 4.12 11.37 -7.66
CA ASP A 16 3.67 10.41 -8.67
C ASP A 16 3.56 8.98 -8.13
N GLY A 17 3.31 8.83 -6.85
CA GLY A 17 3.15 7.52 -6.24
C GLY A 17 1.86 7.38 -5.45
N SER A 18 1.67 6.20 -4.88
CA SER A 18 0.55 5.93 -4.00
C SER A 18 0.93 4.96 -2.88
N ILE A 19 0.32 5.15 -1.73
CA ILE A 19 0.28 4.17 -0.66
C ILE A 19 -1.18 3.72 -0.59
N PHE A 20 -1.43 2.44 -0.87
CA PHE A 20 -2.78 1.97 -1.06
C PHE A 20 -2.96 0.60 -0.42
N PHE A 21 -3.84 0.53 0.57
CA PHE A 21 -4.21 -0.71 1.22
C PHE A 21 -5.68 -0.98 0.92
N GLN A 22 -6.01 -2.24 0.65
CA GLN A 22 -7.38 -2.60 0.31
C GLN A 22 -7.74 -3.99 0.82
N ILE A 23 -9.03 -4.19 1.03
CA ILE A 23 -9.59 -5.49 1.37
C ILE A 23 -9.88 -6.22 0.06
N VAL A 24 -9.34 -7.43 -0.09
CA VAL A 24 -9.55 -8.25 -1.29
C VAL A 24 -10.12 -9.61 -0.91
N PRO A 25 -10.95 -10.23 -1.77
CA PRO A 25 -11.47 -11.57 -1.51
C PRO A 25 -10.34 -12.61 -1.52
N ARG A 26 -10.36 -13.51 -0.55
CA ARG A 26 -9.45 -14.66 -0.48
C ARG A 26 -10.24 -15.85 0.08
N PRO A 27 -10.93 -16.60 -0.80
CA PRO A 27 -11.79 -17.72 -0.36
C PRO A 27 -11.07 -18.80 0.44
N ASP A 28 -9.75 -18.95 0.24
CA ASP A 28 -8.90 -19.88 0.95
C ASP A 28 -8.53 -19.45 2.38
N TYR A 29 -8.78 -18.17 2.73
CA TYR A 29 -8.54 -17.67 4.08
C TYR A 29 -9.75 -17.93 4.98
N LYS A 30 -9.48 -18.11 6.28
CA LYS A 30 -10.54 -18.33 7.28
C LYS A 30 -11.54 -17.18 7.31
N GLN A 31 -11.06 -15.92 7.18
CA GLN A 31 -11.90 -14.74 7.16
C GLN A 31 -12.49 -14.44 5.77
N LYS A 32 -12.13 -15.23 4.75
CA LYS A 32 -12.55 -15.05 3.34
C LYS A 32 -12.00 -13.79 2.68
N PHE A 33 -11.23 -12.98 3.38
CA PHE A 33 -10.65 -11.72 2.88
C PHE A 33 -9.20 -11.58 3.34
N GLN A 34 -8.49 -10.75 2.62
CA GLN A 34 -7.11 -10.39 2.92
C GLN A 34 -6.95 -8.87 2.82
N ILE A 35 -6.14 -8.29 3.68
CA ILE A 35 -5.71 -6.90 3.52
C ILE A 35 -4.49 -6.92 2.61
N ARG A 36 -4.65 -6.35 1.41
CA ARG A 36 -3.54 -6.20 0.46
C ARG A 36 -2.86 -4.87 0.69
N THR A 37 -1.58 -4.91 1.02
CA THR A 37 -0.74 -3.73 1.18
C THR A 37 -0.07 -3.41 -0.15
N SER A 38 0.06 -2.13 -0.49
CA SER A 38 0.80 -1.77 -1.70
C SER A 38 1.38 -0.36 -1.63
N ILE A 39 2.53 -0.22 -2.27
CA ILE A 39 3.14 1.06 -2.60
C ILE A 39 3.38 1.03 -4.10
N GLY A 40 2.93 2.07 -4.80
CA GLY A 40 3.08 2.17 -6.25
C GLY A 40 3.77 3.46 -6.65
N PHE A 41 4.58 3.36 -7.70
CA PHE A 41 5.23 4.50 -8.36
C PHE A 41 4.83 4.45 -9.82
N TYR A 42 4.41 5.58 -10.39
CA TYR A 42 3.86 5.64 -11.73
C TYR A 42 4.66 6.60 -12.59
N GLN A 43 4.85 6.24 -13.85
CA GLN A 43 5.53 7.12 -14.80
C GLN A 43 5.15 6.75 -16.22
N ASP A 44 5.25 7.73 -17.13
CA ASP A 44 5.16 7.45 -18.56
C ASP A 44 6.18 6.37 -18.93
N THR A 45 5.78 5.43 -19.78
CA THR A 45 6.64 4.28 -20.15
C THR A 45 7.95 4.75 -20.80
N SER A 46 7.95 5.90 -21.46
CA SER A 46 9.20 6.45 -22.04
C SER A 46 10.25 6.77 -20.99
N ASN A 47 9.84 6.96 -19.73
CA ASN A 47 10.73 7.24 -18.60
C ASN A 47 10.84 6.08 -17.63
N VAL A 48 10.56 4.86 -18.07
CA VAL A 48 10.51 3.67 -17.19
C VAL A 48 11.82 3.40 -16.43
N ARG A 49 12.94 3.91 -16.94
CA ARG A 49 14.25 3.72 -16.28
C ARG A 49 14.29 4.21 -14.84
N ILE A 50 13.50 5.24 -14.50
CA ILE A 50 13.42 5.71 -13.11
C ILE A 50 12.77 4.65 -12.21
N LEU A 51 11.76 3.95 -12.73
CA LEU A 51 11.11 2.87 -12.00
C LEU A 51 12.04 1.66 -11.83
N GLU A 52 12.83 1.35 -12.84
CA GLU A 52 13.85 0.30 -12.78
C GLU A 52 14.90 0.64 -11.72
N TRP A 53 15.33 1.89 -11.66
CA TRP A 53 16.27 2.36 -10.65
C TRP A 53 15.69 2.22 -9.24
N PHE A 54 14.41 2.59 -9.05
CA PHE A 54 13.75 2.38 -7.76
C PHE A 54 13.75 0.92 -7.35
N LYS A 55 13.45 0.03 -8.29
CA LYS A 55 13.46 -1.42 -8.02
C LYS A 55 14.84 -1.92 -7.61
N GLU A 56 15.89 -1.43 -8.25
CA GLU A 56 17.28 -1.75 -7.87
C GLU A 56 17.59 -1.29 -6.45
N GLN A 57 17.17 -0.06 -6.11
CA GLN A 57 17.43 0.49 -4.77
C GLN A 57 16.65 -0.21 -3.68
N ILE A 58 15.40 -0.57 -3.95
CA ILE A 58 14.48 -1.12 -2.94
C ILE A 58 14.60 -2.65 -2.86
N GLY A 59 14.78 -3.31 -4.00
CA GLY A 59 15.06 -4.75 -4.04
C GLY A 59 13.84 -5.66 -4.03
N SER A 60 12.63 -5.12 -4.07
CA SER A 60 11.37 -5.90 -4.04
C SER A 60 10.39 -5.31 -5.03
N GLY A 61 9.37 -6.08 -5.38
CA GLY A 61 8.30 -5.59 -6.24
C GLY A 61 8.49 -5.91 -7.72
N TYR A 62 7.59 -5.40 -8.55
CA TYR A 62 7.58 -5.68 -9.98
C TYR A 62 7.17 -4.44 -10.77
N ILE A 63 7.61 -4.39 -12.03
CA ILE A 63 7.26 -3.32 -12.97
C ILE A 63 6.25 -3.87 -13.96
N ARG A 64 5.23 -3.08 -14.22
CA ARG A 64 4.20 -3.42 -15.19
C ARG A 64 4.05 -2.29 -16.21
N HIS A 65 3.96 -2.67 -17.48
CA HIS A 65 3.70 -1.73 -18.57
C HIS A 65 2.22 -1.83 -18.96
N ARG A 66 1.47 -0.76 -18.78
CA ARG A 66 0.05 -0.73 -19.12
C ARG A 66 -0.15 -0.31 -20.58
N LYS A 67 -1.27 -0.73 -21.15
CA LYS A 67 -1.63 -0.37 -22.54
C LYS A 67 -1.85 1.14 -22.72
N THR A 68 -2.06 1.87 -21.63
CA THR A 68 -2.27 3.31 -21.66
C THR A 68 -0.99 4.12 -21.90
N GLY A 69 0.18 3.48 -21.96
CA GLY A 69 1.47 4.16 -22.06
C GLY A 69 2.05 4.56 -20.72
N ILE A 70 1.40 4.17 -19.62
CA ILE A 70 1.89 4.38 -18.26
C ILE A 70 2.46 3.09 -17.73
N SER A 71 3.59 3.15 -17.06
CA SER A 71 4.18 2.03 -16.34
C SER A 71 4.07 2.26 -14.83
N ASP A 72 3.99 1.18 -14.09
CA ASP A 72 4.03 1.26 -12.63
C ASP A 72 5.06 0.27 -12.06
N TYR A 73 5.66 0.68 -10.95
CA TYR A 73 6.47 -0.18 -10.10
C TYR A 73 5.70 -0.35 -8.81
N THR A 74 5.35 -1.60 -8.48
CA THR A 74 4.46 -1.90 -7.35
C THR A 74 5.11 -2.90 -6.40
N ILE A 75 4.99 -2.62 -5.11
CA ILE A 75 5.47 -3.46 -4.02
C ILE A 75 4.24 -3.87 -3.22
N VAL A 76 4.00 -5.18 -3.08
CA VAL A 76 2.81 -5.70 -2.38
C VAL A 76 3.13 -6.60 -1.19
N GLU A 77 4.35 -7.09 -1.08
CA GLU A 77 4.72 -7.90 0.08
C GLU A 77 4.72 -7.05 1.35
N SER A 78 3.95 -7.48 2.35
CA SER A 78 3.75 -6.71 3.57
C SER A 78 5.05 -6.33 4.29
N LYS A 79 6.02 -7.25 4.36
CA LYS A 79 7.31 -6.96 4.99
C LYS A 79 8.11 -5.90 4.23
N ALA A 80 8.09 -5.97 2.89
CA ALA A 80 8.78 -5.01 2.05
C ALA A 80 8.10 -3.64 2.12
N VAL A 81 6.77 -3.61 2.12
CA VAL A 81 5.99 -2.38 2.29
C VAL A 81 6.30 -1.73 3.64
N LYS A 82 6.30 -2.52 4.71
CA LYS A 82 6.64 -2.03 6.06
C LYS A 82 8.03 -1.41 6.10
N LYS A 83 9.02 -2.13 5.58
CA LYS A 83 10.41 -1.67 5.56
C LYS A 83 10.53 -0.34 4.82
N LEU A 84 9.92 -0.24 3.65
CA LEU A 84 9.98 0.97 2.85
C LEU A 84 9.26 2.14 3.53
N LEU A 85 8.08 1.92 4.10
CA LEU A 85 7.35 2.97 4.81
C LEU A 85 8.14 3.51 6.01
N VAL A 86 8.80 2.63 6.77
CA VAL A 86 9.67 3.05 7.89
C VAL A 86 10.80 3.94 7.39
N LEU A 87 11.44 3.55 6.28
CA LEU A 87 12.55 4.31 5.72
C LEU A 87 12.11 5.66 5.14
N LEU A 88 10.95 5.71 4.49
CA LEU A 88 10.48 6.93 3.80
C LEU A 88 9.71 7.89 4.71
N LYS A 89 9.15 7.40 5.81
CA LYS A 89 8.31 8.22 6.70
C LYS A 89 8.94 9.56 7.11
N PRO A 90 10.25 9.63 7.44
CA PRO A 90 10.86 10.91 7.81
C PRO A 90 10.90 11.93 6.67
N TYR A 91 10.81 11.49 5.42
CA TYR A 91 11.02 12.33 4.24
C TYR A 91 9.74 12.68 3.49
N VAL A 92 8.69 11.85 3.57
CA VAL A 92 7.41 12.16 2.90
C VAL A 92 6.74 13.34 3.59
N LYS A 93 6.06 14.16 2.80
CA LYS A 93 5.34 15.34 3.29
C LYS A 93 3.84 15.23 3.03
N LEU A 94 3.44 14.97 1.78
CA LEU A 94 2.03 14.85 1.42
C LEU A 94 1.42 13.53 1.91
N LYS A 95 2.19 12.46 1.90
CA LYS A 95 1.70 11.11 2.22
C LYS A 95 2.09 10.63 3.62
N LYS A 96 2.38 11.56 4.51
CA LYS A 96 2.76 11.20 5.89
C LYS A 96 1.65 10.44 6.62
N ARG A 97 0.41 10.90 6.50
CA ARG A 97 -0.74 10.22 7.09
C ARG A 97 -0.96 8.83 6.49
N HIS A 98 -0.74 8.69 5.18
CA HIS A 98 -0.82 7.40 4.50
C HIS A 98 0.22 6.42 5.06
N ALA A 99 1.45 6.89 5.23
CA ALA A 99 2.53 6.07 5.79
C ALA A 99 2.22 5.65 7.22
N GLU A 100 1.78 6.58 8.06
CA GLU A 100 1.41 6.31 9.45
C GLU A 100 0.27 5.31 9.55
N LEU A 101 -0.79 5.50 8.76
CA LEU A 101 -1.94 4.59 8.72
C LEU A 101 -1.52 3.20 8.23
N GLY A 102 -0.71 3.14 7.18
CA GLY A 102 -0.21 1.87 6.66
C GLY A 102 0.60 1.09 7.68
N LEU A 103 1.50 1.77 8.39
CA LEU A 103 2.31 1.15 9.45
C LEU A 103 1.46 0.67 10.62
N GLU A 104 0.44 1.43 11.00
CA GLU A 104 -0.52 1.01 12.05
C GLU A 104 -1.26 -0.26 11.63
N ILE A 105 -1.76 -0.31 10.40
CA ILE A 105 -2.47 -1.47 9.87
C ILE A 105 -1.55 -2.71 9.87
N ILE A 106 -0.32 -2.57 9.37
CA ILE A 106 0.61 -3.69 9.32
C ILE A 106 0.92 -4.22 10.73
N LYS A 107 1.15 -3.31 11.67
CA LYS A 107 1.38 -3.68 13.07
C LYS A 107 0.22 -4.50 13.65
N ARG A 108 -1.00 -4.07 13.39
CA ARG A 108 -2.19 -4.79 13.86
C ARG A 108 -2.37 -6.14 13.17
N LEU A 109 -2.04 -6.22 11.87
CA LEU A 109 -2.07 -7.50 11.14
C LEU A 109 -1.08 -8.50 11.73
N GLU A 110 0.10 -8.05 12.11
CA GLU A 110 1.11 -8.90 12.74
C GLU A 110 0.68 -9.43 14.10
N ASN A 111 -0.18 -8.71 14.80
CA ASN A 111 -0.61 -9.02 16.16
C ASN A 111 -2.06 -9.51 16.27
N LYS A 112 -2.77 -9.68 15.15
CA LYS A 112 -4.16 -10.11 15.22
C LYS A 112 -4.30 -11.54 15.71
N LYS A 113 -5.33 -11.78 16.52
CA LYS A 113 -5.60 -13.08 17.12
C LYS A 113 -7.04 -13.59 16.90
N SER A 114 -7.93 -12.71 16.42
CA SER A 114 -9.36 -13.03 16.32
C SER A 114 -9.99 -12.38 15.10
N ASN A 115 -11.21 -12.83 14.78
CA ASN A 115 -12.03 -12.19 13.74
C ASN A 115 -12.37 -10.75 14.10
N GLN A 116 -12.56 -10.47 15.38
CA GLN A 116 -12.83 -9.11 15.84
C GLN A 116 -11.64 -8.18 15.57
N ASP A 117 -10.42 -8.68 15.80
CA ASP A 117 -9.21 -7.91 15.46
C ASP A 117 -9.17 -7.59 13.97
N PHE A 118 -9.50 -8.58 13.13
CA PHE A 118 -9.54 -8.40 11.68
C PHE A 118 -10.59 -7.36 11.27
N LEU A 119 -11.76 -7.37 11.88
CA LEU A 119 -12.81 -6.39 11.61
C LEU A 119 -12.37 -4.97 11.98
N GLU A 120 -11.68 -4.81 13.10
CA GLU A 120 -11.13 -3.50 13.49
C GLU A 120 -10.07 -3.01 12.50
N ILE A 121 -9.26 -3.94 11.97
CA ILE A 121 -8.27 -3.60 10.93
C ILE A 121 -8.98 -3.15 9.65
N CYS A 122 -10.07 -3.82 9.26
CA CYS A 122 -10.85 -3.41 8.09
C CYS A 122 -11.38 -1.98 8.22
N LYS A 123 -11.79 -1.56 9.42
CA LYS A 123 -12.21 -0.18 9.67
C LYS A 123 -11.05 0.80 9.42
N LEU A 124 -9.83 0.43 9.80
CA LEU A 124 -8.66 1.26 9.53
C LEU A 124 -8.37 1.35 8.04
N VAL A 125 -8.49 0.22 7.33
CA VAL A 125 -8.27 0.21 5.87
C VAL A 125 -9.26 1.15 5.17
N ASP A 126 -10.51 1.19 5.62
CA ASP A 126 -11.52 2.09 5.06
C ASP A 126 -11.14 3.56 5.18
N LYS A 127 -10.30 3.92 6.15
CA LYS A 127 -9.86 5.32 6.31
C LYS A 127 -9.00 5.81 5.15
N PHE A 128 -8.42 4.92 4.34
CA PHE A 128 -7.67 5.34 3.16
C PHE A 128 -8.54 6.09 2.16
N LYS A 129 -9.85 5.82 2.10
CA LYS A 129 -10.76 6.56 1.22
C LYS A 129 -10.82 8.05 1.56
N ASP A 130 -10.58 8.40 2.83
CA ASP A 130 -10.64 9.78 3.30
C ASP A 130 -9.40 10.59 2.96
N ILE A 131 -8.28 9.90 2.71
CA ILE A 131 -6.99 10.54 2.47
C ILE A 131 -6.44 10.29 1.06
N ASN A 132 -7.05 9.39 0.27
CA ASN A 132 -6.70 9.17 -1.13
C ASN A 132 -7.61 9.97 -2.05
N TYR A 133 -7.10 10.35 -3.22
CA TYR A 133 -7.87 11.07 -4.22
C TYR A 133 -9.03 10.22 -4.75
N SER A 134 -8.80 8.92 -5.00
CA SER A 134 -9.87 8.01 -5.39
C SER A 134 -10.64 7.56 -4.15
N LYS A 135 -11.96 7.78 -4.18
CA LYS A 135 -12.86 7.38 -3.10
C LYS A 135 -13.62 6.08 -3.40
N LYS A 136 -13.38 5.48 -4.58
CA LYS A 136 -14.12 4.28 -5.01
C LYS A 136 -13.60 3.04 -4.30
N ARG A 137 -14.47 2.39 -3.54
CA ARG A 137 -14.21 1.11 -2.90
C ARG A 137 -15.46 0.25 -2.96
N THR A 138 -15.31 -0.96 -3.48
CA THR A 138 -16.40 -1.94 -3.55
C THR A 138 -16.42 -2.85 -2.33
N ILE A 139 -15.26 -3.12 -1.75
CA ILE A 139 -15.13 -3.99 -0.58
C ILE A 139 -14.67 -3.14 0.60
N THR A 140 -15.49 -3.11 1.65
CA THR A 140 -15.28 -2.30 2.85
C THR A 140 -15.45 -3.15 4.10
N TYR A 141 -15.26 -2.55 5.27
CA TYR A 141 -15.56 -3.16 6.55
C TYR A 141 -16.97 -3.77 6.57
N GLU A 142 -17.98 -3.04 6.02
CA GLU A 142 -19.36 -3.52 5.98
C GLU A 142 -19.51 -4.81 5.17
N THR A 143 -18.77 -4.93 4.08
CA THR A 143 -18.74 -6.16 3.28
C THR A 143 -18.22 -7.33 4.10
N VAL A 144 -17.15 -7.11 4.85
CA VAL A 144 -16.50 -8.16 5.64
C VAL A 144 -17.36 -8.58 6.81
N ILE A 145 -17.96 -7.63 7.53
CA ILE A 145 -18.79 -7.96 8.70
C ILE A 145 -20.02 -8.78 8.32
N LYS A 146 -20.63 -8.49 7.17
CA LYS A 146 -21.76 -9.27 6.67
C LYS A 146 -21.37 -10.71 6.33
N SER A 147 -20.15 -10.95 5.94
CA SER A 147 -19.65 -12.28 5.59
C SER A 147 -19.21 -13.08 6.81
N ILE A 148 -18.69 -12.44 7.85
CA ILE A 148 -18.15 -13.10 9.06
C ILE A 148 -19.21 -13.25 10.13
N SER A 149 -20.09 -12.27 10.27
CA SER A 149 -21.18 -12.32 11.28
C SER A 149 -22.37 -13.10 10.74
N PRO A 150 -22.80 -14.18 11.39
CA PRO A 150 -24.00 -14.89 10.97
C PRO A 150 -25.26 -14.05 11.16
#